data_5008113eb5f5993f78a2dd4492caab87
#
_entry.id   5008113eb5f5993f78a2dd4492caab87
#
_cell.length_a   1.000
_cell.length_b   1.000
_cell.length_c   1.000
_cell.angle_alpha   90.00
_cell.angle_beta   90.00
_cell.angle_gamma   90.00
#
_symmetry.space_group_name_H-M   'P 1'
#
loop_
_entity.id
_entity.type
_entity.pdbx_description
1 polymer ?
#
loop_
_entity_poly.entity_id
_entity_poly.type
_entity_poly.pdbx_seq_one_letter_code
_entity_poly.pdbx_strand_id
1 'polypeptide(L)'
;MAIDGKRVVLMICDGHRNDFVRPDLCPAICDVTAEGRRFLNHRAIFPSATRASAASIATGCWPATHGLHGNMMGFDEGDGPIVHDVGKPEFVETMRRVTGKTLEVPTLAERLKDHGGAVIMSNVSPGAAYFHDPDSHGHVYHRAASFGPGRVELPPEEARPVTPDAAGDMALTDRFCTEVLMDRAPTLGVLWPC
;
A
#
# COMPACT_ATOMS: atom_id res chain seq x y z
N MET A 1 18.84 -0.11 -15.29
CA MET A 1 18.09 0.64 -16.33
C MET A 1 17.62 1.91 -15.66
N ALA A 2 18.12 3.08 -16.03
CA ALA A 2 17.70 4.34 -15.43
C ALA A 2 16.22 4.57 -15.79
N ILE A 3 15.39 4.83 -14.78
CA ILE A 3 13.97 5.21 -14.96
C ILE A 3 13.97 6.71 -15.26
N ASP A 4 14.45 7.06 -16.41
CA ASP A 4 14.66 8.39 -17.00
C ASP A 4 13.62 9.45 -16.56
N GLY A 5 13.71 9.92 -15.31
CA GLY A 5 12.88 10.98 -14.73
C GLY A 5 11.37 10.67 -14.60
N LYS A 6 10.91 9.46 -14.96
CA LYS A 6 9.50 9.07 -14.88
C LYS A 6 9.12 8.72 -13.46
N ARG A 7 7.98 9.24 -13.03
CA ARG A 7 7.36 8.94 -11.73
C ARG A 7 6.01 8.30 -11.93
N VAL A 8 5.63 7.44 -10.99
CA VAL A 8 4.31 6.78 -10.97
C VAL A 8 3.60 7.16 -9.69
N VAL A 9 2.37 7.59 -9.81
CA VAL A 9 1.44 7.77 -8.68
C VAL A 9 0.38 6.69 -8.79
N LEU A 10 0.27 5.90 -7.73
CA LEU A 10 -0.78 4.90 -7.58
C LEU A 10 -1.78 5.41 -6.54
N MET A 11 -2.96 5.80 -6.98
CA MET A 11 -4.07 6.18 -6.11
C MET A 11 -5.07 5.02 -6.04
N ILE A 12 -5.36 4.54 -4.83
CA ILE A 12 -6.26 3.41 -4.61
C ILE A 12 -7.48 3.93 -3.83
N CYS A 13 -8.66 3.81 -4.42
CA CYS A 13 -9.92 4.17 -3.81
C CYS A 13 -10.61 2.87 -3.34
N ASP A 14 -10.38 2.48 -2.08
CA ASP A 14 -10.93 1.23 -1.53
C ASP A 14 -12.46 1.28 -1.45
N GLY A 15 -13.10 0.18 -1.80
CA GLY A 15 -14.56 0.08 -1.80
C GLY A 15 -15.30 0.95 -2.85
N HIS A 16 -14.56 1.70 -3.69
CA HIS A 16 -15.19 2.56 -4.70
C HIS A 16 -15.85 1.74 -5.82
N ARG A 17 -17.15 1.84 -5.93
CA ARG A 17 -17.93 1.11 -6.93
C ARG A 17 -17.75 1.73 -8.32
N ASN A 18 -17.60 0.88 -9.33
CA ASN A 18 -17.39 1.33 -10.72
C ASN A 18 -18.57 2.18 -11.27
N ASP A 19 -19.81 1.93 -10.84
CA ASP A 19 -20.99 2.69 -11.25
C ASP A 19 -21.08 4.09 -10.61
N PHE A 20 -20.24 4.39 -9.61
CA PHE A 20 -20.08 5.73 -9.06
C PHE A 20 -19.06 6.59 -9.82
N VAL A 21 -18.30 6.02 -10.76
CA VAL A 21 -17.42 6.79 -11.66
C VAL A 21 -18.26 7.47 -12.72
N ARG A 22 -18.84 8.60 -12.33
CA ARG A 22 -19.68 9.46 -13.16
C ARG A 22 -19.49 10.94 -12.80
N PRO A 23 -19.73 11.88 -13.73
CA PRO A 23 -19.34 13.28 -13.57
C PRO A 23 -19.99 14.01 -12.38
N ASP A 24 -21.19 13.59 -11.96
CA ASP A 24 -21.91 14.17 -10.83
C ASP A 24 -21.37 13.73 -9.46
N LEU A 25 -20.65 12.61 -9.39
CA LEU A 25 -20.06 12.08 -8.14
C LEU A 25 -18.52 12.16 -8.11
N CYS A 26 -17.88 11.86 -9.22
CA CYS A 26 -16.42 11.75 -9.31
C CYS A 26 -15.87 12.49 -10.53
N PRO A 27 -16.05 13.83 -10.62
CA PRO A 27 -15.63 14.59 -11.81
C PRO A 27 -14.13 14.41 -12.12
N ALA A 28 -13.26 14.53 -11.14
CA ALA A 28 -11.81 14.39 -11.34
C ALA A 28 -11.39 13.00 -11.85
N ILE A 29 -12.03 11.91 -11.39
CA ILE A 29 -11.76 10.56 -11.91
C ILE A 29 -12.24 10.46 -13.36
N CYS A 30 -13.37 11.08 -13.70
CA CYS A 30 -13.86 11.12 -15.06
C CYS A 30 -12.93 11.89 -15.99
N ASP A 31 -12.37 13.02 -15.56
CA ASP A 31 -11.39 13.80 -16.33
C ASP A 31 -10.12 12.97 -16.60
N VAL A 32 -9.54 12.36 -15.58
CA VAL A 32 -8.39 11.46 -15.73
C VAL A 32 -8.71 10.29 -16.67
N THR A 33 -9.93 9.76 -16.61
CA THR A 33 -10.38 8.67 -17.49
C THR A 33 -10.53 9.12 -18.95
N ALA A 34 -10.96 10.36 -19.18
CA ALA A 34 -11.11 10.94 -20.51
C ALA A 34 -9.76 11.21 -21.19
N GLU A 35 -8.75 11.62 -20.43
CA GLU A 35 -7.39 11.88 -20.91
C GLU A 35 -6.52 10.63 -20.99
N GLY A 36 -6.85 9.60 -20.21
CA GLY A 36 -6.08 8.38 -20.03
C GLY A 36 -6.66 7.14 -20.70
N ARG A 37 -6.51 6.01 -20.04
CA ARG A 37 -7.05 4.72 -20.50
C ARG A 37 -7.84 4.04 -19.40
N ARG A 38 -9.08 3.68 -19.69
CA ARG A 38 -9.96 2.89 -18.82
C ARG A 38 -9.89 1.41 -19.17
N PHE A 39 -9.64 0.55 -18.18
CA PHE A 39 -9.59 -0.90 -18.34
C PHE A 39 -10.93 -1.51 -17.89
N LEU A 40 -11.84 -1.75 -18.84
CA LEU A 40 -13.20 -2.24 -18.54
C LEU A 40 -13.26 -3.70 -18.08
N ASN A 41 -12.27 -4.49 -18.46
CA ASN A 41 -12.20 -5.92 -18.13
C ASN A 41 -11.24 -6.25 -16.99
N HIS A 42 -10.86 -5.24 -16.20
CA HIS A 42 -10.05 -5.47 -15.01
C HIS A 42 -10.76 -6.39 -14.02
N ARG A 43 -10.02 -7.31 -13.42
CA ARG A 43 -10.53 -8.24 -12.40
C ARG A 43 -9.64 -8.17 -11.17
N ALA A 44 -10.27 -8.22 -10.01
CA ALA A 44 -9.54 -8.41 -8.75
C ALA A 44 -8.88 -9.79 -8.72
N ILE A 45 -7.89 -9.93 -7.86
CA ILE A 45 -7.33 -11.25 -7.50
C ILE A 45 -8.39 -12.09 -6.78
N PHE A 46 -8.10 -13.40 -6.64
CA PHE A 46 -8.88 -14.28 -5.78
C PHE A 46 -8.00 -14.81 -4.61
N PRO A 47 -8.48 -14.70 -3.35
CA PRO A 47 -9.69 -13.98 -2.92
C PRO A 47 -9.54 -12.46 -3.08
N SER A 48 -10.64 -11.76 -3.36
CA SER A 48 -10.64 -10.29 -3.47
C SER A 48 -10.61 -9.64 -2.08
N ALA A 49 -9.49 -9.82 -1.39
CA ALA A 49 -9.26 -9.33 -0.04
C ALA A 49 -8.26 -8.16 -0.08
N THR A 50 -8.54 -7.10 0.66
CA THR A 50 -7.76 -5.85 0.64
C THR A 50 -6.26 -6.09 0.82
N ARG A 51 -5.86 -6.90 1.84
CA ARG A 51 -4.45 -7.14 2.17
C ARG A 51 -3.73 -7.95 1.10
N ALA A 52 -4.36 -9.02 0.60
CA ALA A 52 -3.80 -9.81 -0.50
C ALA A 52 -3.72 -9.00 -1.81
N SER A 53 -4.71 -8.12 -2.05
CA SER A 53 -4.68 -7.18 -3.18
C SER A 53 -3.52 -6.19 -3.06
N ALA A 54 -3.26 -5.64 -1.86
CA ALA A 54 -2.12 -4.77 -1.62
C ALA A 54 -0.79 -5.43 -2.00
N ALA A 55 -0.55 -6.66 -1.52
CA ALA A 55 0.64 -7.42 -1.87
C ALA A 55 0.71 -7.74 -3.38
N SER A 56 -0.42 -8.07 -4.01
CA SER A 56 -0.46 -8.31 -5.46
C SER A 56 -0.15 -7.06 -6.28
N ILE A 57 -0.66 -5.90 -5.88
CA ILE A 57 -0.33 -4.60 -6.51
C ILE A 57 1.15 -4.29 -6.31
N ALA A 58 1.65 -4.47 -5.10
CA ALA A 58 3.03 -4.17 -4.75
C ALA A 58 4.07 -5.07 -5.44
N THR A 59 3.72 -6.31 -5.77
CA THR A 59 4.65 -7.29 -6.35
C THR A 59 4.42 -7.57 -7.84
N GLY A 60 3.22 -7.27 -8.35
CA GLY A 60 2.78 -7.67 -9.68
C GLY A 60 2.50 -9.20 -9.79
N CYS A 61 2.33 -9.89 -8.67
CA CYS A 61 2.18 -11.34 -8.61
C CYS A 61 0.84 -11.77 -8.01
N TRP A 62 0.48 -13.04 -8.23
CA TRP A 62 -0.69 -13.66 -7.61
C TRP A 62 -0.41 -14.06 -6.15
N PRO A 63 -1.44 -14.21 -5.30
CA PRO A 63 -1.29 -14.64 -3.90
C PRO A 63 -0.45 -15.91 -3.72
N ALA A 64 -0.61 -16.90 -4.58
CA ALA A 64 0.19 -18.12 -4.55
C ALA A 64 1.70 -17.89 -4.81
N THR A 65 2.06 -16.76 -5.43
CA THR A 65 3.46 -16.43 -5.73
C THR A 65 4.06 -15.52 -4.65
N HIS A 66 3.32 -14.53 -4.17
CA HIS A 66 3.85 -13.62 -3.16
C HIS A 66 3.63 -14.08 -1.71
N GLY A 67 2.81 -15.12 -1.47
CA GLY A 67 2.67 -15.77 -0.18
C GLY A 67 1.65 -15.14 0.79
N LEU A 68 0.98 -14.03 0.42
CA LEU A 68 -0.08 -13.43 1.24
C LEU A 68 -1.45 -13.80 0.68
N HIS A 69 -2.15 -14.74 1.34
CA HIS A 69 -3.30 -15.41 0.75
C HIS A 69 -4.66 -14.79 1.08
N GLY A 70 -4.75 -13.89 2.07
CA GLY A 70 -6.04 -13.34 2.48
C GLY A 70 -5.96 -12.34 3.64
N ASN A 71 -7.10 -12.08 4.25
CA ASN A 71 -7.20 -11.22 5.43
C ASN A 71 -6.88 -11.95 6.74
N MET A 72 -6.91 -13.27 6.71
CA MET A 72 -6.52 -14.16 7.81
C MET A 72 -5.51 -15.17 7.28
N MET A 73 -4.47 -15.47 8.04
CA MET A 73 -3.48 -16.51 7.69
C MET A 73 -3.15 -17.36 8.90
N GLY A 74 -3.05 -18.66 8.68
CA GLY A 74 -2.63 -19.62 9.68
C GLY A 74 -1.17 -20.03 9.51
N PHE A 75 -0.43 -20.09 10.60
CA PHE A 75 0.93 -20.61 10.65
C PHE A 75 1.03 -21.72 11.69
N ASP A 76 1.81 -22.76 11.44
CA ASP A 76 2.20 -23.70 12.45
C ASP A 76 3.37 -23.12 13.25
N GLU A 77 3.10 -22.80 14.53
CA GLU A 77 4.07 -22.21 15.45
C GLU A 77 4.67 -23.24 16.43
N GLY A 78 4.48 -24.54 16.15
CA GLY A 78 5.04 -25.64 16.92
C GLY A 78 4.00 -26.46 17.68
N ASP A 79 2.95 -25.84 18.20
CA ASP A 79 1.84 -26.51 18.90
C ASP A 79 0.57 -26.66 18.04
N GLY A 80 0.73 -26.51 16.72
CA GLY A 80 -0.35 -26.55 15.73
C GLY A 80 -0.63 -25.19 15.11
N PRO A 81 -1.60 -25.11 14.17
CA PRO A 81 -1.85 -23.88 13.40
C PRO A 81 -2.54 -22.80 14.25
N ILE A 82 -1.94 -21.60 14.27
CA ILE A 82 -2.51 -20.39 14.86
C ILE A 82 -2.94 -19.46 13.74
N VAL A 83 -4.18 -18.94 13.81
CA VAL A 83 -4.72 -18.02 12.80
C VAL A 83 -4.52 -16.57 13.25
N HIS A 84 -3.91 -15.78 12.38
CA HIS A 84 -3.62 -14.37 12.60
C HIS A 84 -4.42 -13.46 11.65
N ASP A 85 -4.84 -12.29 12.17
CA ASP A 85 -5.41 -11.22 11.34
C ASP A 85 -4.29 -10.43 10.64
N VAL A 86 -4.25 -10.53 9.32
CA VAL A 86 -3.29 -9.82 8.46
C VAL A 86 -3.43 -8.29 8.54
N GLY A 87 -4.58 -7.81 9.01
CA GLY A 87 -4.84 -6.38 9.20
C GLY A 87 -4.17 -5.76 10.42
N LYS A 88 -3.61 -6.56 11.32
CA LYS A 88 -2.98 -6.06 12.53
C LYS A 88 -1.58 -5.49 12.27
N PRO A 89 -1.18 -4.43 12.99
CA PRO A 89 0.14 -3.81 12.81
C PRO A 89 1.31 -4.78 12.97
N GLU A 90 1.18 -5.70 13.94
CA GLU A 90 2.20 -6.70 14.30
C GLU A 90 2.30 -7.88 13.33
N PHE A 91 1.37 -8.01 12.38
CA PHE A 91 1.31 -9.19 11.51
C PHE A 91 2.55 -9.34 10.62
N VAL A 92 3.13 -8.24 10.14
CA VAL A 92 4.36 -8.27 9.34
C VAL A 92 5.50 -8.93 10.12
N GLU A 93 5.64 -8.59 11.41
CA GLU A 93 6.67 -9.18 12.26
C GLU A 93 6.37 -10.64 12.61
N THR A 94 5.09 -10.98 12.81
CA THR A 94 4.66 -12.37 13.01
C THR A 94 5.03 -13.21 11.79
N MET A 95 4.72 -12.74 10.58
CA MET A 95 5.05 -13.43 9.35
C MET A 95 6.57 -13.61 9.22
N ARG A 96 7.37 -12.56 9.45
CA ARG A 96 8.83 -12.62 9.42
C ARG A 96 9.38 -13.62 10.44
N ARG A 97 8.87 -13.60 11.67
CA ARG A 97 9.31 -14.50 12.74
C ARG A 97 9.04 -15.97 12.39
N VAL A 98 7.87 -16.27 11.82
CA VAL A 98 7.44 -17.66 11.57
C VAL A 98 8.00 -18.20 10.27
N THR A 99 8.06 -17.38 9.22
CA THR A 99 8.46 -17.85 7.87
C THR A 99 9.88 -17.44 7.47
N GLY A 100 10.53 -16.59 8.26
CA GLY A 100 11.85 -16.03 7.94
C GLY A 100 11.82 -14.85 6.95
N LYS A 101 10.65 -14.47 6.45
CA LYS A 101 10.46 -13.40 5.45
C LYS A 101 9.08 -12.78 5.53
N THR A 102 8.83 -11.72 4.76
CA THR A 102 7.55 -11.01 4.71
C THR A 102 6.74 -11.37 3.47
N LEU A 103 7.37 -11.43 2.31
CA LEU A 103 6.79 -11.90 1.05
C LEU A 103 7.79 -12.81 0.33
N GLU A 104 7.28 -13.67 -0.56
CA GLU A 104 8.11 -14.62 -1.33
C GLU A 104 8.86 -13.96 -2.50
N VAL A 105 8.42 -12.76 -2.89
CA VAL A 105 8.96 -12.00 -4.03
C VAL A 105 9.11 -10.53 -3.67
N PRO A 106 10.09 -9.82 -4.27
CA PRO A 106 10.34 -8.42 -3.97
C PRO A 106 9.18 -7.52 -4.41
N THR A 107 8.91 -6.50 -3.60
CA THR A 107 7.93 -5.45 -3.91
C THR A 107 8.48 -4.42 -4.91
N LEU A 108 7.59 -3.58 -5.46
CA LEU A 108 8.01 -2.41 -6.26
C LEU A 108 8.88 -1.46 -5.43
N ALA A 109 8.58 -1.27 -4.15
CA ALA A 109 9.39 -0.42 -3.26
C ALA A 109 10.82 -0.96 -3.13
N GLU A 110 10.98 -2.27 -2.92
CA GLU A 110 12.29 -2.90 -2.89
C GLU A 110 13.05 -2.75 -4.21
N ARG A 111 12.39 -2.97 -5.35
CA ARG A 111 12.99 -2.84 -6.68
C ARG A 111 13.41 -1.41 -7.02
N LEU A 112 12.75 -0.42 -6.42
CA LEU A 112 12.99 1.00 -6.68
C LEU A 112 13.91 1.66 -5.65
N LYS A 113 14.37 0.97 -4.60
CA LYS A 113 15.16 1.55 -3.51
C LYS A 113 16.37 2.36 -4.00
N ASP A 114 17.05 1.88 -5.03
CA ASP A 114 18.22 2.52 -5.64
C ASP A 114 17.85 3.34 -6.90
N HIS A 115 16.56 3.57 -7.16
CA HIS A 115 16.05 4.23 -8.36
C HIS A 115 15.00 5.31 -8.03
N GLY A 116 15.26 6.13 -7.02
CA GLY A 116 14.37 7.20 -6.59
C GLY A 116 13.33 6.78 -5.53
N GLY A 117 13.29 5.49 -5.19
CA GLY A 117 12.55 4.96 -4.05
C GLY A 117 11.03 5.01 -4.16
N ALA A 118 10.38 4.66 -3.04
CA ALA A 118 8.94 4.66 -2.90
C ALA A 118 8.50 5.40 -1.63
N VAL A 119 7.33 6.02 -1.67
CA VAL A 119 6.62 6.56 -0.50
C VAL A 119 5.19 6.08 -0.54
N ILE A 120 4.78 5.41 0.51
CA ILE A 120 3.42 4.89 0.70
C ILE A 120 2.74 5.71 1.80
N MET A 121 1.58 6.29 1.50
CA MET A 121 0.68 6.93 2.45
C MET A 121 -0.67 6.25 2.41
N SER A 122 -1.10 5.68 3.53
CA SER A 122 -2.35 4.93 3.58
C SER A 122 -3.07 5.11 4.90
N ASN A 123 -4.40 5.23 4.83
CA ASN A 123 -5.29 5.32 5.98
C ASN A 123 -6.23 4.12 6.12
N VAL A 124 -6.09 3.09 5.29
CA VAL A 124 -6.85 1.82 5.40
C VAL A 124 -6.31 0.93 6.52
N SER A 125 -6.46 -0.37 6.46
CA SER A 125 -5.89 -1.26 7.49
C SER A 125 -4.36 -1.28 7.45
N PRO A 126 -3.67 -1.43 8.61
CA PRO A 126 -2.21 -1.53 8.66
C PRO A 126 -1.63 -2.56 7.70
N GLY A 127 -2.23 -3.76 7.63
CA GLY A 127 -1.77 -4.80 6.71
C GLY A 127 -1.85 -4.40 5.23
N ALA A 128 -2.86 -3.63 4.82
CA ALA A 128 -2.91 -3.12 3.46
C ALA A 128 -1.79 -2.10 3.19
N ALA A 129 -1.56 -1.18 4.12
CA ALA A 129 -0.48 -0.20 4.01
C ALA A 129 0.91 -0.86 3.98
N TYR A 130 1.18 -1.73 4.93
CA TYR A 130 2.51 -2.30 5.13
C TYR A 130 2.91 -3.29 4.03
N PHE A 131 1.98 -4.05 3.43
CA PHE A 131 2.34 -4.97 2.36
C PHE A 131 2.66 -4.33 1.00
N HIS A 132 2.62 -3.00 0.91
CA HIS A 132 3.27 -2.29 -0.20
C HIS A 132 4.79 -2.23 -0.05
N ASP A 133 5.29 -2.20 1.19
CA ASP A 133 6.72 -2.18 1.50
C ASP A 133 6.96 -2.74 2.91
N PRO A 134 6.80 -4.06 3.10
CA PRO A 134 6.81 -4.67 4.44
C PRO A 134 8.16 -4.59 5.14
N ASP A 135 9.23 -4.45 4.37
CA ASP A 135 10.60 -4.33 4.87
C ASP A 135 11.08 -2.87 4.94
N SER A 136 10.21 -1.93 4.53
CA SER A 136 10.47 -0.48 4.52
C SER A 136 11.77 -0.14 3.81
N HIS A 137 11.85 -0.46 2.54
CA HIS A 137 12.92 0.01 1.64
C HIS A 137 12.76 1.51 1.33
N GLY A 138 11.51 2.01 1.39
CA GLY A 138 11.13 3.40 1.33
C GLY A 138 10.49 3.87 2.65
N HIS A 139 9.50 4.77 2.53
CA HIS A 139 8.73 5.25 3.67
C HIS A 139 7.29 4.75 3.59
N VAL A 140 6.76 4.30 4.72
CA VAL A 140 5.37 3.89 4.86
C VAL A 140 4.74 4.72 5.98
N TYR A 141 3.78 5.57 5.62
CA TYR A 141 3.02 6.39 6.56
C TYR A 141 1.64 5.78 6.80
N HIS A 142 1.36 5.48 8.06
CA HIS A 142 0.08 4.95 8.49
C HIS A 142 -0.21 5.39 9.93
N ARG A 143 -1.50 5.59 10.26
CA ARG A 143 -1.92 6.05 11.61
C ARG A 143 -1.51 5.14 12.76
N ALA A 144 -1.35 3.82 12.53
CA ALA A 144 -0.95 2.89 13.59
C ALA A 144 0.53 2.98 13.91
N ALA A 145 1.38 3.02 12.90
CA ALA A 145 2.81 3.30 12.98
C ALA A 145 3.33 3.67 11.58
N SER A 146 4.31 4.54 11.51
CA SER A 146 4.98 4.96 10.28
C SER A 146 6.44 4.57 10.32
N PHE A 147 6.99 4.15 9.18
CA PHE A 147 8.35 3.64 9.08
C PHE A 147 9.13 4.33 7.97
N GLY A 148 10.39 4.63 8.25
CA GLY A 148 11.40 5.00 7.28
C GLY A 148 12.22 3.79 6.79
N PRO A 149 13.22 4.02 5.92
CA PRO A 149 14.08 2.97 5.39
C PRO A 149 14.70 2.12 6.49
N GLY A 150 14.74 0.79 6.26
CA GLY A 150 15.22 -0.19 7.23
C GLY A 150 14.22 -0.47 8.37
N ARG A 151 12.96 -0.10 8.20
CA ARG A 151 11.87 -0.29 9.15
C ARG A 151 12.10 0.43 10.49
N VAL A 152 12.78 1.57 10.44
CA VAL A 152 12.92 2.45 11.59
C VAL A 152 11.60 3.20 11.79
N GLU A 153 11.00 3.05 12.98
CA GLU A 153 9.76 3.75 13.31
C GLU A 153 10.00 5.26 13.37
N LEU A 154 9.15 6.02 12.72
CA LEU A 154 9.24 7.48 12.67
C LEU A 154 8.64 8.10 13.93
N PRO A 155 9.25 9.16 14.47
CA PRO A 155 8.71 9.87 15.63
C PRO A 155 7.38 10.56 15.24
N PRO A 156 6.50 10.85 16.23
CA PRO A 156 5.16 11.40 16.00
C PRO A 156 5.14 12.69 15.16
N GLU A 157 6.14 13.55 15.34
CA GLU A 157 6.26 14.82 14.60
C GLU A 157 6.55 14.63 13.11
N GLU A 158 7.15 13.52 12.72
CA GLU A 158 7.40 13.14 11.34
C GLU A 158 6.29 12.23 10.79
N ALA A 159 5.84 11.26 11.58
CA ALA A 159 4.76 10.34 11.24
C ALA A 159 3.45 11.10 10.98
N ARG A 160 3.10 12.06 11.85
CA ARG A 160 1.87 12.87 11.78
C ARG A 160 0.63 12.03 11.49
N PRO A 161 0.25 11.11 12.40
CA PRO A 161 -0.86 10.20 12.20
C PRO A 161 -2.17 10.97 12.04
N VAL A 162 -3.03 10.49 11.15
CA VAL A 162 -4.34 11.07 10.86
C VAL A 162 -5.48 10.21 11.43
N THR A 163 -6.68 10.77 11.56
CA THR A 163 -7.88 10.04 11.95
C THR A 163 -8.40 9.15 10.81
N PRO A 164 -9.06 8.00 11.11
CA PRO A 164 -9.65 7.12 10.10
C PRO A 164 -11.02 7.61 9.63
N ASP A 165 -11.05 8.81 9.06
CA ASP A 165 -12.25 9.47 8.58
C ASP A 165 -11.94 10.40 7.39
N ALA A 166 -12.95 11.02 6.81
CA ALA A 166 -12.81 11.91 5.67
C ALA A 166 -11.85 13.10 5.94
N ALA A 167 -11.82 13.62 7.16
CA ALA A 167 -10.92 14.71 7.51
C ALA A 167 -9.45 14.25 7.52
N GLY A 168 -9.20 13.07 8.08
CA GLY A 168 -7.89 12.44 8.05
C GLY A 168 -7.45 12.08 6.63
N ASP A 169 -8.35 11.60 5.78
CA ASP A 169 -8.06 11.30 4.37
C ASP A 169 -7.73 12.57 3.58
N MET A 170 -8.42 13.67 3.84
CA MET A 170 -8.11 14.98 3.25
C MET A 170 -6.71 15.44 3.68
N ALA A 171 -6.42 15.42 4.98
CA ALA A 171 -5.11 15.80 5.49
C ALA A 171 -3.97 14.93 4.93
N LEU A 172 -4.19 13.61 4.82
CA LEU A 172 -3.25 12.68 4.21
C LEU A 172 -3.02 13.00 2.73
N THR A 173 -4.09 13.32 2.00
CA THR A 173 -4.03 13.65 0.57
C THR A 173 -3.30 14.97 0.34
N ASP A 174 -3.60 16.02 1.13
CA ASP A 174 -2.90 17.30 1.05
C ASP A 174 -1.40 17.14 1.32
N ARG A 175 -1.06 16.35 2.33
CA ARG A 175 0.31 16.00 2.65
C ARG A 175 0.99 15.22 1.52
N PHE A 176 0.28 14.27 0.92
CA PHE A 176 0.81 13.53 -0.24
C PHE A 176 1.10 14.45 -1.42
N CYS A 177 0.19 15.36 -1.73
CA CYS A 177 0.37 16.31 -2.84
C CYS A 177 1.56 17.26 -2.59
N THR A 178 1.72 17.77 -1.39
CA THR A 178 2.77 18.73 -1.05
C THR A 178 4.11 18.04 -0.79
N GLU A 179 4.20 17.16 0.20
CA GLU A 179 5.48 16.57 0.61
C GLU A 179 5.94 15.46 -0.34
N VAL A 180 5.04 14.57 -0.79
CA VAL A 180 5.46 13.44 -1.61
C VAL A 180 5.64 13.85 -3.06
N LEU A 181 4.65 14.51 -3.65
CA LEU A 181 4.73 14.83 -5.08
C LEU A 181 5.66 16.01 -5.39
N MET A 182 5.69 17.04 -4.53
CA MET A 182 6.46 18.26 -4.79
C MET A 182 7.87 18.20 -4.22
N ASP A 183 8.01 17.86 -2.93
CA ASP A 183 9.30 17.97 -2.24
C ASP A 183 10.17 16.71 -2.39
N ARG A 184 9.62 15.53 -2.10
CA ARG A 184 10.38 14.28 -2.11
C ARG A 184 10.49 13.65 -3.49
N ALA A 185 9.47 13.82 -4.31
CA ALA A 185 9.43 13.38 -5.71
C ALA A 185 9.92 11.93 -5.95
N PRO A 186 9.43 10.91 -5.19
CA PRO A 186 9.89 9.53 -5.37
C PRO A 186 9.50 8.99 -6.74
N THR A 187 10.16 7.92 -7.16
CA THR A 187 9.78 7.20 -8.39
C THR A 187 8.39 6.57 -8.26
N LEU A 188 8.03 6.09 -7.07
CA LEU A 188 6.69 5.56 -6.78
C LEU A 188 6.07 6.28 -5.58
N GLY A 189 4.96 6.96 -5.80
CA GLY A 189 4.08 7.43 -4.74
C GLY A 189 2.81 6.57 -4.68
N VAL A 190 2.47 6.06 -3.51
CA VAL A 190 1.20 5.33 -3.28
C VAL A 190 0.35 6.12 -2.30
N LEU A 191 -0.87 6.46 -2.71
CA LEU A 191 -1.89 7.08 -1.86
C LEU A 191 -3.10 6.16 -1.76
N TRP A 192 -3.45 5.77 -0.54
CA TRP A 192 -4.59 4.91 -0.27
C TRP A 192 -5.41 5.45 0.90
N PRO A 193 -6.33 6.40 0.65
CA PRO A 193 -7.29 6.88 1.65
C PRO A 193 -8.29 5.77 2.04
N CYS A 194 -8.97 5.95 3.18
CA CYS A 194 -9.90 4.97 3.74
C CYS A 194 -11.29 5.05 3.09
#